data_48d21cb8b4f47a358b004220e9e14fca
#
_entry.id   48d21cb8b4f47a358b004220e9e14fca
#
_cell.length_a   1.000
_cell.length_b   1.000
_cell.length_c   1.000
_cell.angle_alpha   90.00
_cell.angle_beta   90.00
_cell.angle_gamma   90.00
#
_symmetry.space_group_name_H-M   'P 1'
#
loop_
_entity.id
_entity.type
_entity.pdbx_description
1 polymer ?
#
loop_
_entity_poly.entity_id
_entity_poly.type
_entity_poly.pdbx_seq_one_letter_code
_entity_poly.pdbx_strand_id
1 'polypeptide(L)'
;MSLKLFYFTTEISPFANTSNLSKYSVDVPLALQEFGHDIRTILPKYGFVSERKYILREVIRLREIPFDFNGESEIVSAKSAFIPKTRVQVYFLENKEWFKPLSDLLYKAKNGRILSDNDQRYAYFSMASIATLPHLFWKPDVIICNDWQTATVPLIYQQIYKTKEFYDNIKTVLTVHNFDDHATYDRSVYDKLGVSVSSKIKGNQINCYEAAAEDVDLIISLDSPSVNNTKKLLSLPLIKQNKKKLLSVKIEDGDNPNYETTSSIINEELSKHFA
;
A
#
# COMPACT_ATOMS: atom_id res chain seq x y z
N MET A 1 14.18 -6.82 17.62
CA MET A 1 15.01 -7.02 16.41
C MET A 1 14.70 -5.91 15.42
N SER A 2 15.67 -5.40 14.65
CA SER A 2 15.43 -4.38 13.63
C SER A 2 14.96 -5.04 12.34
N LEU A 3 13.82 -4.60 11.81
CA LEU A 3 13.26 -5.06 10.54
C LEU A 3 13.46 -4.00 9.46
N LYS A 4 13.57 -4.44 8.21
CA LYS A 4 13.50 -3.59 7.01
C LYS A 4 12.07 -3.57 6.51
N LEU A 5 11.43 -2.41 6.54
CA LEU A 5 10.02 -2.23 6.24
C LEU A 5 9.83 -1.43 4.95
N PHE A 6 9.14 -1.99 3.97
CA PHE A 6 8.77 -1.26 2.76
C PHE A 6 7.28 -0.92 2.81
N TYR A 7 6.98 0.37 2.91
CA TYR A 7 5.66 0.89 3.18
C TYR A 7 5.01 1.42 1.91
N PHE A 8 3.98 0.75 1.44
CA PHE A 8 3.18 1.12 0.27
C PHE A 8 1.99 1.97 0.70
N THR A 9 1.84 3.12 0.10
CA THR A 9 0.70 4.00 0.35
C THR A 9 0.39 4.87 -0.87
N THR A 10 -0.79 5.46 -0.90
CA THR A 10 -1.19 6.43 -1.92
C THR A 10 -1.19 7.86 -1.41
N GLU A 11 -1.03 8.04 -0.10
CA GLU A 11 -1.03 9.36 0.53
C GLU A 11 0.07 9.47 1.59
N ILE A 12 0.85 10.53 1.54
CA ILE A 12 1.78 10.97 2.59
C ILE A 12 1.74 12.49 2.63
N SER A 13 1.42 13.09 3.79
CA SER A 13 1.51 14.53 3.98
C SER A 13 2.99 14.99 3.94
N PRO A 14 3.33 16.12 3.30
CA PRO A 14 2.46 17.07 2.59
C PRO A 14 2.37 16.82 1.08
N PHE A 15 2.76 15.67 0.58
CA PHE A 15 2.82 15.37 -0.86
C PHE A 15 1.43 15.10 -1.45
N ALA A 16 0.63 14.29 -0.75
CA ALA A 16 -0.75 13.97 -1.07
C ALA A 16 -1.53 13.85 0.25
N ASN A 17 -2.65 14.56 0.36
CA ASN A 17 -3.38 14.68 1.62
C ASN A 17 -4.88 14.84 1.35
N THR A 18 -5.61 13.72 1.28
CA THR A 18 -7.06 13.70 1.09
C THR A 18 -7.82 13.03 2.24
N SER A 19 -7.10 12.27 3.07
CA SER A 19 -7.67 11.51 4.18
C SER A 19 -6.68 11.39 5.36
N ASN A 20 -7.13 10.80 6.46
CA ASN A 20 -6.27 10.52 7.62
C ASN A 20 -5.10 9.56 7.29
N LEU A 21 -5.19 8.80 6.18
CA LEU A 21 -4.09 7.97 5.70
C LEU A 21 -2.82 8.80 5.46
N SER A 22 -2.96 10.03 5.00
CA SER A 22 -1.81 10.91 4.73
C SER A 22 -0.99 11.23 5.98
N LYS A 23 -1.65 11.49 7.11
CA LYS A 23 -1.01 11.73 8.41
C LYS A 23 -0.47 10.42 9.00
N TYR A 24 -1.27 9.36 8.96
CA TYR A 24 -0.86 8.03 9.39
C TYR A 24 0.43 7.59 8.67
N SER A 25 0.53 7.85 7.37
CA SER A 25 1.71 7.53 6.55
C SER A 25 2.93 8.44 6.83
N VAL A 26 2.80 9.42 7.71
CA VAL A 26 3.93 10.18 8.30
C VAL A 26 4.26 9.64 9.67
N ASP A 27 3.26 9.61 10.55
CA ASP A 27 3.46 9.36 11.99
C ASP A 27 3.93 7.92 12.26
N VAL A 28 3.29 6.93 11.63
CA VAL A 28 3.62 5.52 11.84
C VAL A 28 5.00 5.15 11.28
N PRO A 29 5.36 5.48 10.01
CA PRO A 29 6.73 5.27 9.54
C PRO A 29 7.80 5.96 10.38
N LEU A 30 7.54 7.17 10.86
CA LEU A 30 8.47 7.88 11.72
C LEU A 30 8.66 7.17 13.07
N ALA A 31 7.58 6.80 13.73
CA ALA A 31 7.63 6.06 14.99
C ALA A 31 8.31 4.69 14.83
N LEU A 32 8.02 3.94 13.76
CA LEU A 32 8.69 2.68 13.48
C LEU A 32 10.20 2.86 13.24
N GLN A 33 10.62 3.97 12.62
CA GLN A 33 12.04 4.32 12.49
C GLN A 33 12.66 4.64 13.87
N GLU A 34 11.95 5.32 14.75
CA GLU A 34 12.39 5.62 16.12
C GLU A 34 12.50 4.35 16.98
N PHE A 35 11.66 3.35 16.74
CA PHE A 35 11.79 2.00 17.33
C PHE A 35 12.97 1.20 16.76
N GLY A 36 13.71 1.73 15.81
CA GLY A 36 14.93 1.14 15.27
C GLY A 36 14.76 0.32 13.99
N HIS A 37 13.61 0.38 13.33
CA HIS A 37 13.42 -0.25 12.02
C HIS A 37 14.02 0.60 10.89
N ASP A 38 14.52 -0.06 9.83
CA ASP A 38 14.88 0.61 8.57
C ASP A 38 13.64 0.65 7.67
N ILE A 39 12.98 1.82 7.61
CA ILE A 39 11.74 1.99 6.86
C ILE A 39 11.92 2.88 5.64
N ARG A 40 11.36 2.44 4.51
CA ARG A 40 11.25 3.20 3.27
C ARG A 40 9.83 3.16 2.78
N THR A 41 9.39 4.25 2.16
CA THR A 41 8.02 4.39 1.69
C THR A 41 7.96 4.57 0.18
N ILE A 42 6.85 4.19 -0.45
CA ILE A 42 6.60 4.40 -1.87
C ILE A 42 5.16 4.86 -2.09
N LEU A 43 5.00 5.87 -2.96
CA LEU A 43 3.68 6.36 -3.39
C LEU A 43 3.72 6.75 -4.87
N PRO A 44 2.56 6.92 -5.53
CA PRO A 44 2.50 7.44 -6.89
C PRO A 44 3.03 8.88 -6.97
N LYS A 45 3.77 9.21 -8.03
CA LYS A 45 4.19 10.58 -8.36
C LYS A 45 3.03 11.32 -9.02
N TYR A 46 2.18 11.93 -8.23
CA TYR A 46 1.08 12.75 -8.75
C TYR A 46 1.59 14.02 -9.44
N GLY A 47 0.87 14.49 -10.47
CA GLY A 47 1.28 15.65 -11.25
C GLY A 47 1.34 16.96 -10.46
N PHE A 48 0.53 17.09 -9.42
CA PHE A 48 0.52 18.26 -8.53
C PHE A 48 1.66 18.28 -7.49
N VAL A 49 2.38 17.17 -7.30
CA VAL A 49 3.54 17.12 -6.39
C VAL A 49 4.71 17.88 -7.01
N SER A 50 5.05 19.02 -6.42
CA SER A 50 6.13 19.89 -6.91
C SER A 50 7.51 19.29 -6.63
N GLU A 51 8.23 18.94 -7.70
CA GLU A 51 9.59 18.40 -7.60
C GLU A 51 10.57 19.41 -7.00
N ARG A 52 10.41 20.71 -7.35
CA ARG A 52 11.25 21.78 -6.83
C ARG A 52 11.01 22.03 -5.34
N LYS A 53 9.74 22.10 -4.92
CA LYS A 53 9.36 22.37 -3.52
C LYS A 53 9.88 21.28 -2.58
N TYR A 54 9.77 20.02 -2.99
CA TYR A 54 10.12 18.88 -2.17
C TYR A 54 11.48 18.27 -2.50
N ILE A 55 12.24 18.90 -3.41
CA ILE A 55 13.59 18.48 -3.80
C ILE A 55 13.61 17.00 -4.22
N LEU A 56 12.70 16.62 -5.13
CA LEU A 56 12.69 15.26 -5.66
C LEU A 56 13.95 15.01 -6.48
N ARG A 57 14.70 14.00 -6.08
CA ARG A 57 15.96 13.62 -6.74
C ARG A 57 15.74 12.37 -7.59
N GLU A 58 16.37 12.37 -8.74
CA GLU A 58 16.44 11.17 -9.55
C GLU A 58 17.33 10.14 -8.88
N VAL A 59 16.92 8.88 -8.99
CA VAL A 59 17.68 7.73 -8.50
C VAL A 59 18.08 6.91 -9.71
N ILE A 60 19.35 6.96 -10.10
CA ILE A 60 19.85 6.36 -11.36
C ILE A 60 19.42 4.90 -11.50
N ARG A 61 19.54 4.12 -10.43
CA ARG A 61 19.16 2.69 -10.42
C ARG A 61 17.66 2.41 -10.49
N LEU A 62 16.83 3.44 -10.33
CA LEU A 62 15.36 3.37 -10.43
C LEU A 62 14.85 4.02 -11.72
N ARG A 63 15.68 4.10 -12.74
CA ARG A 63 15.28 4.56 -14.07
C ARG A 63 14.96 3.37 -14.96
N GLU A 64 13.90 3.50 -15.74
CA GLU A 64 13.54 2.58 -16.83
C GLU A 64 13.56 1.11 -16.42
N ILE A 65 12.95 0.81 -15.27
CA ILE A 65 12.83 -0.55 -14.75
C ILE A 65 11.77 -1.28 -15.57
N PRO A 66 12.10 -2.36 -16.27
CA PRO A 66 11.12 -3.14 -17.00
C PRO A 66 10.32 -4.05 -16.06
N PHE A 67 9.04 -4.21 -16.35
CA PHE A 67 8.15 -5.16 -15.70
C PHE A 67 6.98 -5.52 -16.62
N ASP A 68 6.31 -6.64 -16.36
CA ASP A 68 5.17 -7.07 -17.15
C ASP A 68 3.87 -6.60 -16.49
N PHE A 69 2.98 -5.97 -17.27
CA PHE A 69 1.65 -5.60 -16.85
C PHE A 69 0.66 -5.85 -18.00
N ASN A 70 -0.41 -6.60 -17.75
CA ASN A 70 -1.40 -6.95 -18.75
C ASN A 70 -0.83 -7.70 -19.99
N GLY A 71 0.23 -8.48 -19.78
CA GLY A 71 0.92 -9.20 -20.86
C GLY A 71 1.79 -8.35 -21.78
N GLU A 72 1.98 -7.07 -21.44
CA GLU A 72 2.86 -6.14 -22.14
C GLU A 72 4.05 -5.77 -21.27
N SER A 73 5.19 -5.50 -21.91
CA SER A 73 6.38 -5.01 -21.22
C SER A 73 6.24 -3.50 -20.99
N GLU A 74 6.19 -3.11 -19.74
CA GLU A 74 6.09 -1.74 -19.28
C GLU A 74 7.43 -1.27 -18.69
N ILE A 75 7.61 0.04 -18.61
CA ILE A 75 8.79 0.67 -18.02
C ILE A 75 8.34 1.65 -16.94
N VAL A 76 8.95 1.54 -15.76
CA VAL A 76 8.70 2.47 -14.66
C VAL A 76 10.00 3.12 -14.16
N SER A 77 9.89 4.36 -13.69
CA SER A 77 10.96 5.05 -12.99
C SER A 77 10.46 5.58 -11.65
N ALA A 78 11.38 5.83 -10.72
CA ALA A 78 11.04 6.46 -9.46
C ALA A 78 12.06 7.53 -9.07
N LYS A 79 11.56 8.63 -8.51
CA LYS A 79 12.34 9.67 -7.83
C LYS A 79 12.31 9.45 -6.33
N SER A 80 13.17 10.15 -5.59
CA SER A 80 13.15 10.08 -4.14
C SER A 80 13.24 11.45 -3.47
N ALA A 81 12.64 11.53 -2.28
CA ALA A 81 12.81 12.63 -1.34
C ALA A 81 12.73 12.06 0.09
N PHE A 82 12.72 12.96 1.07
CA PHE A 82 12.41 12.61 2.45
C PHE A 82 11.09 13.27 2.86
N ILE A 83 10.36 12.65 3.77
CA ILE A 83 9.28 13.36 4.47
C ILE A 83 9.90 14.57 5.15
N PRO A 84 9.37 15.81 4.94
CA PRO A 84 9.99 17.02 5.45
C PRO A 84 10.30 16.95 6.95
N LYS A 85 11.51 17.36 7.34
CA LYS A 85 12.04 17.36 8.71
C LYS A 85 12.23 15.96 9.33
N THR A 86 12.21 14.90 8.53
CA THR A 86 12.45 13.51 8.97
C THR A 86 13.58 12.86 8.18
N ARG A 87 13.92 11.62 8.54
CA ARG A 87 14.84 10.75 7.78
C ARG A 87 14.11 9.62 7.06
N VAL A 88 12.79 9.62 7.04
CA VAL A 88 12.00 8.62 6.33
C VAL A 88 12.07 8.89 4.84
N GLN A 89 12.66 7.95 4.10
CA GLN A 89 12.83 8.05 2.66
C GLN A 89 11.54 7.71 1.93
N VAL A 90 11.20 8.51 0.94
CA VAL A 90 10.02 8.35 0.09
C VAL A 90 10.43 8.16 -1.35
N TYR A 91 9.94 7.12 -2.00
CA TYR A 91 10.04 6.93 -3.44
C TYR A 91 8.74 7.36 -4.11
N PHE A 92 8.86 8.07 -5.22
CA PHE A 92 7.75 8.57 -6.03
C PHE A 92 7.74 7.81 -7.36
N LEU A 93 6.83 6.87 -7.49
CA LEU A 93 6.69 6.05 -8.69
C LEU A 93 6.08 6.87 -9.82
N GLU A 94 6.81 7.02 -10.91
CA GLU A 94 6.40 7.86 -12.03
C GLU A 94 5.58 7.07 -13.05
N ASN A 95 4.46 7.63 -13.44
CA ASN A 95 3.73 7.26 -14.66
C ASN A 95 2.96 8.48 -15.16
N LYS A 96 3.22 8.86 -16.44
CA LYS A 96 2.66 10.08 -17.01
C LYS A 96 1.18 9.95 -17.35
N GLU A 97 0.70 8.74 -17.60
CA GLU A 97 -0.67 8.47 -18.00
C GLU A 97 -1.59 8.29 -16.78
N TRP A 98 -1.14 7.49 -15.82
CA TRP A 98 -1.96 7.11 -14.66
C TRP A 98 -1.99 8.16 -13.55
N PHE A 99 -0.85 8.78 -13.22
CA PHE A 99 -0.75 9.61 -12.00
C PHE A 99 -0.61 11.10 -12.28
N LYS A 100 0.01 11.49 -13.40
CA LYS A 100 0.20 12.91 -13.72
C LYS A 100 -1.12 13.66 -13.93
N PRO A 101 -2.16 13.09 -14.58
CA PRO A 101 -3.42 13.80 -14.83
C PRO A 101 -4.32 13.90 -13.59
N LEU A 102 -4.07 13.12 -12.53
CA LEU A 102 -4.91 13.12 -11.35
C LEU A 102 -4.91 14.48 -10.65
N SER A 103 -6.10 14.90 -10.20
CA SER A 103 -6.25 16.03 -9.30
C SER A 103 -5.78 15.66 -7.89
N ASP A 104 -5.74 16.67 -7.02
CA ASP A 104 -5.44 16.52 -5.58
C ASP A 104 -6.48 15.69 -4.80
N LEU A 105 -7.58 15.31 -5.44
CA LEU A 105 -8.57 14.36 -4.91
C LEU A 105 -8.23 12.90 -5.19
N LEU A 106 -7.10 12.63 -5.84
CA LEU A 106 -6.52 11.32 -6.17
C LEU A 106 -7.47 10.42 -6.98
N TYR A 107 -8.24 9.58 -6.32
CA TYR A 107 -9.13 8.59 -6.92
C TYR A 107 -10.56 9.12 -7.19
N LYS A 108 -10.78 10.43 -6.95
CA LYS A 108 -12.07 11.11 -7.17
C LYS A 108 -11.93 12.24 -8.18
N ALA A 109 -12.97 12.44 -8.96
CA ALA A 109 -13.13 13.66 -9.76
C ALA A 109 -13.54 14.84 -8.86
N LYS A 110 -13.43 16.08 -9.35
CA LYS A 110 -13.80 17.30 -8.59
C LYS A 110 -15.24 17.33 -8.09
N ASN A 111 -16.15 16.62 -8.75
CA ASN A 111 -17.54 16.47 -8.34
C ASN A 111 -17.77 15.32 -7.33
N GLY A 112 -16.72 14.71 -6.81
CA GLY A 112 -16.77 13.60 -5.86
C GLY A 112 -16.99 12.22 -6.46
N ARG A 113 -17.21 12.11 -7.79
CA ARG A 113 -17.39 10.81 -8.45
C ARG A 113 -16.09 10.01 -8.42
N ILE A 114 -16.18 8.75 -8.02
CA ILE A 114 -15.07 7.79 -8.09
C ILE A 114 -14.67 7.58 -9.56
N LEU A 115 -13.38 7.63 -9.85
CA LEU A 115 -12.85 7.37 -11.18
C LEU A 115 -12.99 5.88 -11.52
N SER A 116 -13.45 5.59 -12.75
CA SER A 116 -13.75 4.22 -13.16
C SER A 116 -12.53 3.34 -13.45
N ASP A 117 -11.35 3.95 -13.59
CA ASP A 117 -10.09 3.30 -13.89
C ASP A 117 -9.16 3.12 -12.67
N ASN A 118 -9.68 3.36 -11.47
CA ASN A 118 -8.91 3.26 -10.24
C ASN A 118 -8.36 1.86 -9.99
N ASP A 119 -9.12 0.83 -10.32
CA ASP A 119 -8.72 -0.55 -10.18
C ASP A 119 -7.47 -0.88 -11.02
N GLN A 120 -7.45 -0.51 -12.29
CA GLN A 120 -6.28 -0.69 -13.16
C GLN A 120 -5.11 0.18 -12.73
N ARG A 121 -5.37 1.43 -12.34
CA ARG A 121 -4.36 2.40 -11.88
C ARG A 121 -3.60 1.89 -10.66
N TYR A 122 -4.30 1.43 -9.65
CA TYR A 122 -3.65 0.97 -8.42
C TYR A 122 -3.14 -0.47 -8.51
N ALA A 123 -3.70 -1.30 -9.39
CA ALA A 123 -3.10 -2.56 -9.79
C ALA A 123 -1.73 -2.35 -10.47
N TYR A 124 -1.66 -1.40 -11.41
CA TYR A 124 -0.39 -0.97 -12.01
C TYR A 124 0.61 -0.48 -10.95
N PHE A 125 0.17 0.42 -10.05
CA PHE A 125 1.02 0.92 -8.96
C PHE A 125 1.60 -0.22 -8.12
N SER A 126 0.77 -1.17 -7.74
CA SER A 126 1.16 -2.31 -6.91
C SER A 126 2.22 -3.18 -7.60
N MET A 127 1.99 -3.53 -8.86
CA MET A 127 2.92 -4.35 -9.65
C MET A 127 4.25 -3.63 -9.88
N ALA A 128 4.20 -2.39 -10.38
CA ALA A 128 5.37 -1.57 -10.66
C ALA A 128 6.21 -1.32 -9.39
N SER A 129 5.57 -1.09 -8.25
CA SER A 129 6.27 -0.85 -6.99
C SER A 129 7.03 -2.09 -6.50
N ILE A 130 6.46 -3.29 -6.63
CA ILE A 130 7.18 -4.54 -6.31
C ILE A 130 8.37 -4.72 -7.25
N ALA A 131 8.22 -4.43 -8.54
CA ALA A 131 9.29 -4.56 -9.52
C ALA A 131 10.50 -3.66 -9.21
N THR A 132 10.31 -2.54 -8.50
CA THR A 132 11.42 -1.65 -8.10
C THR A 132 12.34 -2.24 -7.02
N LEU A 133 11.88 -3.22 -6.23
CA LEU A 133 12.59 -3.70 -5.04
C LEU A 133 14.04 -4.18 -5.30
N PRO A 134 14.32 -5.02 -6.31
CA PRO A 134 15.70 -5.46 -6.57
C PRO A 134 16.66 -4.30 -6.89
N HIS A 135 16.13 -3.24 -7.52
CA HIS A 135 16.90 -2.06 -7.91
C HIS A 135 17.22 -1.12 -6.74
N LEU A 136 16.60 -1.35 -5.59
CA LEU A 136 16.93 -0.62 -4.35
C LEU A 136 18.22 -1.14 -3.70
N PHE A 137 18.72 -2.32 -4.08
CA PHE A 137 19.80 -3.04 -3.38
C PHE A 137 19.55 -3.16 -1.89
N TRP A 138 18.27 -3.31 -1.54
CA TRP A 138 17.77 -3.35 -0.19
C TRP A 138 16.52 -4.23 -0.17
N LYS A 139 16.65 -5.40 0.42
CA LYS A 139 15.55 -6.36 0.52
C LYS A 139 14.77 -6.08 1.80
N PRO A 140 13.46 -5.82 1.74
CA PRO A 140 12.64 -5.71 2.92
C PRO A 140 12.39 -7.06 3.57
N ASP A 141 12.21 -7.07 4.88
CA ASP A 141 11.69 -8.21 5.62
C ASP A 141 10.15 -8.23 5.56
N VAL A 142 9.54 -7.04 5.57
CA VAL A 142 8.08 -6.87 5.54
C VAL A 142 7.67 -5.78 4.54
N ILE A 143 6.65 -6.07 3.74
CA ILE A 143 5.92 -5.10 2.95
C ILE A 143 4.63 -4.74 3.68
N ILE A 144 4.45 -3.46 4.00
CA ILE A 144 3.23 -2.91 4.64
C ILE A 144 2.40 -2.21 3.58
N CYS A 145 1.21 -2.70 3.31
CA CYS A 145 0.25 -2.19 2.35
C CYS A 145 -0.84 -1.41 3.08
N ASN A 146 -1.28 -0.30 2.53
CA ASN A 146 -2.30 0.55 3.15
C ASN A 146 -3.50 0.74 2.24
N ASP A 147 -4.67 0.39 2.76
CA ASP A 147 -5.98 0.46 2.13
C ASP A 147 -6.12 -0.35 0.83
N TRP A 148 -7.31 -0.26 0.23
CA TRP A 148 -7.71 -1.02 -0.97
C TRP A 148 -6.81 -0.77 -2.18
N GLN A 149 -6.22 0.41 -2.29
CA GLN A 149 -5.35 0.78 -3.40
C GLN A 149 -4.07 -0.08 -3.47
N THR A 150 -3.65 -0.65 -2.36
CA THR A 150 -2.44 -1.49 -2.30
C THR A 150 -2.76 -2.95 -1.92
N ALA A 151 -4.04 -3.30 -1.80
CA ALA A 151 -4.47 -4.62 -1.37
C ALA A 151 -4.15 -5.75 -2.37
N THR A 152 -3.81 -5.43 -3.63
CA THR A 152 -3.33 -6.42 -4.61
C THR A 152 -1.87 -6.84 -4.40
N VAL A 153 -1.08 -6.08 -3.63
CA VAL A 153 0.34 -6.37 -3.38
C VAL A 153 0.57 -7.75 -2.78
N PRO A 154 -0.16 -8.23 -1.76
CA PRO A 154 0.02 -9.58 -1.23
C PRO A 154 -0.18 -10.68 -2.27
N LEU A 155 -1.21 -10.57 -3.13
CA LEU A 155 -1.47 -11.53 -4.21
C LEU A 155 -0.32 -11.54 -5.22
N ILE A 156 0.08 -10.36 -5.68
CA ILE A 156 1.18 -10.20 -6.65
C ILE A 156 2.46 -10.79 -6.08
N TYR A 157 2.79 -10.46 -4.84
CA TYR A 157 3.96 -11.01 -4.18
C TYR A 157 3.89 -12.54 -4.09
N GLN A 158 2.82 -13.07 -3.53
CA GLN A 158 2.67 -14.49 -3.24
C GLN A 158 2.67 -15.36 -4.51
N GLN A 159 2.00 -14.89 -5.58
CA GLN A 159 1.76 -15.70 -6.77
C GLN A 159 2.80 -15.48 -7.88
N ILE A 160 3.47 -14.31 -7.93
CA ILE A 160 4.38 -13.96 -9.02
C ILE A 160 5.84 -13.84 -8.57
N TYR A 161 6.07 -13.25 -7.40
CA TYR A 161 7.42 -12.85 -7.00
C TYR A 161 8.07 -13.76 -5.95
N LYS A 162 7.32 -14.36 -5.05
CA LYS A 162 7.82 -15.12 -3.90
C LYS A 162 8.83 -16.21 -4.24
N THR A 163 8.70 -16.84 -5.40
CA THR A 163 9.60 -17.90 -5.85
C THR A 163 10.91 -17.40 -6.48
N LYS A 164 11.02 -16.10 -6.72
CA LYS A 164 12.22 -15.48 -7.26
C LYS A 164 13.20 -15.19 -6.11
N GLU A 165 14.47 -15.54 -6.27
CA GLU A 165 15.52 -15.50 -5.23
C GLU A 165 15.55 -14.20 -4.41
N PHE A 166 15.47 -13.03 -5.06
CA PHE A 166 15.48 -11.75 -4.34
C PHE A 166 14.32 -11.63 -3.37
N TYR A 167 13.15 -12.14 -3.70
CA TYR A 167 11.91 -11.95 -2.96
C TYR A 167 11.63 -13.01 -1.90
N ASP A 168 12.52 -13.98 -1.74
CA ASP A 168 12.34 -15.04 -0.75
C ASP A 168 12.13 -14.48 0.67
N ASN A 169 11.22 -15.12 1.42
CA ASN A 169 10.93 -14.84 2.83
C ASN A 169 10.40 -13.43 3.19
N ILE A 170 9.99 -12.59 2.22
CA ILE A 170 9.33 -11.33 2.52
C ILE A 170 7.94 -11.62 3.10
N LYS A 171 7.51 -10.85 4.10
CA LYS A 171 6.18 -10.92 4.70
C LYS A 171 5.32 -9.76 4.22
N THR A 172 4.00 -9.94 4.27
CA THR A 172 3.04 -8.92 3.83
C THR A 172 2.06 -8.58 4.95
N VAL A 173 1.86 -7.29 5.16
CA VAL A 173 0.87 -6.73 6.08
C VAL A 173 -0.07 -5.82 5.32
N LEU A 174 -1.36 -5.94 5.54
CA LEU A 174 -2.38 -5.06 4.95
C LEU A 174 -3.09 -4.29 6.06
N THR A 175 -2.91 -2.97 6.09
CA THR A 175 -3.60 -2.08 7.01
C THR A 175 -4.85 -1.51 6.35
N VAL A 176 -5.98 -1.60 7.03
CA VAL A 176 -7.28 -1.13 6.55
C VAL A 176 -7.72 0.07 7.38
N HIS A 177 -7.66 1.25 6.75
CA HIS A 177 -8.11 2.52 7.32
C HIS A 177 -9.58 2.77 7.00
N ASN A 178 -9.96 2.46 5.75
CA ASN A 178 -11.30 2.72 5.25
C ASN A 178 -11.87 1.48 4.57
N PHE A 179 -13.04 1.08 5.01
CA PHE A 179 -13.81 0.05 4.33
C PHE A 179 -14.96 0.72 3.56
N ASP A 180 -14.64 1.16 2.36
CA ASP A 180 -15.56 1.88 1.47
C ASP A 180 -16.19 0.93 0.45
N ASP A 181 -17.38 1.26 -0.05
CA ASP A 181 -18.09 0.47 -1.06
C ASP A 181 -17.33 0.40 -2.40
N HIS A 182 -16.46 1.37 -2.65
CA HIS A 182 -15.60 1.40 -3.83
C HIS A 182 -14.26 0.64 -3.69
N ALA A 183 -14.03 -0.02 -2.56
CA ALA A 183 -12.88 -0.91 -2.36
C ALA A 183 -13.05 -2.24 -3.14
N THR A 184 -13.43 -2.13 -4.40
CA THR A 184 -13.68 -3.27 -5.30
C THR A 184 -12.94 -3.09 -6.63
N TYR A 185 -12.40 -4.19 -7.15
CA TYR A 185 -11.81 -4.26 -8.48
C TYR A 185 -12.62 -5.20 -9.38
N ASP A 186 -12.66 -4.89 -10.66
CA ASP A 186 -13.18 -5.83 -11.64
C ASP A 186 -12.28 -7.07 -11.70
N ARG A 187 -12.90 -8.25 -11.85
CA ARG A 187 -12.17 -9.53 -11.92
C ARG A 187 -11.10 -9.53 -13.01
N SER A 188 -11.37 -8.92 -14.15
CA SER A 188 -10.43 -8.82 -15.26
C SER A 188 -9.12 -8.10 -14.90
N VAL A 189 -9.12 -7.27 -13.85
CA VAL A 189 -7.89 -6.60 -13.37
C VAL A 189 -6.93 -7.61 -12.75
N TYR A 190 -7.45 -8.61 -12.03
CA TYR A 190 -6.61 -9.68 -11.49
C TYR A 190 -6.02 -10.54 -12.59
N ASP A 191 -6.80 -10.79 -13.68
CA ASP A 191 -6.28 -11.49 -14.87
C ASP A 191 -5.16 -10.68 -15.54
N LYS A 192 -5.31 -9.35 -15.65
CA LYS A 192 -4.27 -8.43 -16.17
C LYS A 192 -3.01 -8.41 -15.31
N LEU A 193 -3.14 -8.60 -14.00
CA LEU A 193 -2.02 -8.76 -13.09
C LEU A 193 -1.35 -10.13 -13.20
N GLY A 194 -1.97 -11.10 -13.86
CA GLY A 194 -1.50 -12.49 -13.89
C GLY A 194 -1.67 -13.23 -12.57
N VAL A 195 -2.64 -12.81 -11.73
CA VAL A 195 -2.94 -13.44 -10.45
C VAL A 195 -4.36 -13.99 -10.41
N SER A 196 -4.55 -15.03 -9.61
CA SER A 196 -5.85 -15.69 -9.44
C SER A 196 -6.50 -15.27 -8.12
N VAL A 197 -7.77 -14.96 -8.19
CA VAL A 197 -8.61 -14.74 -6.99
C VAL A 197 -9.23 -16.06 -6.57
N SER A 198 -9.38 -16.27 -5.28
CA SER A 198 -9.99 -17.48 -4.73
C SER A 198 -11.32 -17.82 -5.41
N SER A 199 -11.51 -19.09 -5.80
CA SER A 199 -12.74 -19.57 -6.44
C SER A 199 -13.99 -19.47 -5.55
N LYS A 200 -13.80 -19.20 -4.26
CA LYS A 200 -14.87 -18.93 -3.29
C LYS A 200 -15.51 -17.56 -3.49
N ILE A 201 -14.77 -16.58 -4.03
CA ILE A 201 -15.28 -15.25 -4.33
C ILE A 201 -16.03 -15.29 -5.66
N LYS A 202 -17.30 -14.94 -5.63
CA LYS A 202 -18.18 -14.95 -6.80
C LYS A 202 -18.42 -13.54 -7.33
N GLY A 203 -18.82 -13.44 -8.61
CA GLY A 203 -19.11 -12.17 -9.28
C GLY A 203 -17.89 -11.52 -9.93
N ASN A 204 -18.13 -10.39 -10.56
CA ASN A 204 -17.10 -9.64 -11.30
C ASN A 204 -16.47 -8.52 -10.46
N GLN A 205 -17.23 -7.92 -9.55
CA GLN A 205 -16.69 -6.93 -8.62
C GLN A 205 -16.18 -7.64 -7.38
N ILE A 206 -14.89 -7.59 -7.18
CA ILE A 206 -14.15 -8.29 -6.12
C ILE A 206 -13.75 -7.30 -5.05
N ASN A 207 -14.16 -7.52 -3.80
CA ASN A 207 -13.64 -6.72 -2.69
C ASN A 207 -12.13 -6.94 -2.54
N CYS A 208 -11.35 -5.85 -2.55
CA CYS A 208 -9.88 -5.92 -2.56
C CYS A 208 -9.31 -6.58 -1.31
N TYR A 209 -9.92 -6.34 -0.16
CA TYR A 209 -9.49 -6.93 1.11
C TYR A 209 -9.78 -8.42 1.18
N GLU A 210 -10.95 -8.83 0.65
CA GLU A 210 -11.30 -10.24 0.57
C GLU A 210 -10.39 -11.01 -0.38
N ALA A 211 -10.04 -10.40 -1.52
CA ALA A 211 -9.09 -10.98 -2.46
C ALA A 211 -7.73 -11.27 -1.82
N ALA A 212 -7.25 -10.38 -0.96
CA ALA A 212 -5.95 -10.51 -0.29
C ALA A 212 -5.94 -11.52 0.87
N ALA A 213 -7.09 -11.96 1.37
CA ALA A 213 -7.21 -12.66 2.65
C ALA A 213 -6.38 -13.96 2.78
N GLU A 214 -6.25 -14.73 1.68
CA GLU A 214 -5.50 -15.99 1.69
C GLU A 214 -3.99 -15.72 1.55
N ASP A 215 -3.57 -14.68 0.82
CA ASP A 215 -2.18 -14.39 0.44
C ASP A 215 -1.43 -13.47 1.43
N VAL A 216 -2.14 -12.66 2.23
CA VAL A 216 -1.54 -11.76 3.22
C VAL A 216 -1.13 -12.52 4.49
N ASP A 217 -0.02 -12.13 5.16
CA ASP A 217 0.41 -12.73 6.42
C ASP A 217 -0.35 -12.13 7.63
N LEU A 218 -0.60 -10.80 7.64
CA LEU A 218 -1.31 -10.09 8.71
C LEU A 218 -2.21 -8.99 8.15
N ILE A 219 -3.43 -8.86 8.68
CA ILE A 219 -4.35 -7.76 8.39
C ILE A 219 -4.50 -6.93 9.65
N ILE A 220 -4.25 -5.63 9.57
CA ILE A 220 -4.46 -4.67 10.66
C ILE A 220 -5.68 -3.82 10.31
N SER A 221 -6.70 -3.90 11.12
CA SER A 221 -7.92 -3.08 10.99
C SER A 221 -7.88 -1.93 11.97
N LEU A 222 -8.00 -0.70 11.48
CA LEU A 222 -8.08 0.48 12.33
C LEU A 222 -9.55 0.78 12.63
N ASP A 223 -9.91 0.68 13.90
CA ASP A 223 -11.27 0.94 14.40
C ASP A 223 -11.30 2.20 15.25
N SER A 224 -12.26 3.09 15.00
CA SER A 224 -12.52 4.24 15.83
C SER A 224 -13.92 4.14 16.50
N PRO A 225 -14.27 5.01 17.46
CA PRO A 225 -15.60 5.04 18.04
C PRO A 225 -16.74 5.15 17.02
N SER A 226 -16.50 5.85 15.91
CA SER A 226 -17.51 6.04 14.84
C SER A 226 -17.43 4.99 13.72
N VAL A 227 -16.29 4.29 13.55
CA VAL A 227 -16.05 3.37 12.43
C VAL A 227 -15.51 2.02 12.92
N ASN A 228 -16.22 0.94 12.61
CA ASN A 228 -15.81 -0.42 12.93
C ASN A 228 -15.46 -1.19 11.66
N ASN A 229 -14.24 -1.03 11.18
CA ASN A 229 -13.72 -1.73 10.00
C ASN A 229 -13.57 -3.23 10.26
N THR A 230 -13.18 -3.62 11.47
CA THR A 230 -13.09 -5.03 11.87
C THR A 230 -14.42 -5.77 11.67
N LYS A 231 -15.54 -5.19 12.08
CA LYS A 231 -16.87 -5.78 11.87
C LYS A 231 -17.20 -5.91 10.38
N LYS A 232 -16.88 -4.89 9.58
CA LYS A 232 -17.09 -4.91 8.13
C LYS A 232 -16.21 -5.97 7.47
N LEU A 233 -14.93 -6.06 7.81
CA LEU A 233 -14.01 -7.08 7.32
C LEU A 233 -14.49 -8.50 7.67
N LEU A 234 -14.94 -8.73 8.91
CA LEU A 234 -15.48 -10.04 9.32
C LEU A 234 -16.80 -10.41 8.67
N SER A 235 -17.48 -9.50 7.96
CA SER A 235 -18.63 -9.84 7.12
C SER A 235 -18.22 -10.53 5.81
N LEU A 236 -16.95 -10.37 5.40
CA LEU A 236 -16.39 -11.00 4.21
C LEU A 236 -16.01 -12.48 4.52
N PRO A 237 -16.53 -13.46 3.77
CA PRO A 237 -16.37 -14.88 4.08
C PRO A 237 -14.90 -15.33 4.20
N LEU A 238 -14.02 -14.89 3.30
CA LEU A 238 -12.60 -15.29 3.36
C LEU A 238 -11.84 -14.62 4.50
N ILE A 239 -12.13 -13.36 4.82
CA ILE A 239 -11.55 -12.70 6.01
C ILE A 239 -11.99 -13.45 7.27
N LYS A 240 -13.28 -13.82 7.36
CA LYS A 240 -13.81 -14.57 8.50
C LYS A 240 -13.14 -15.94 8.65
N GLN A 241 -12.88 -16.65 7.55
CA GLN A 241 -12.15 -17.93 7.56
C GLN A 241 -10.69 -17.75 8.01
N ASN A 242 -10.09 -16.62 7.68
CA ASN A 242 -8.71 -16.25 8.02
C ASN A 242 -8.60 -15.31 9.24
N LYS A 243 -9.60 -15.26 10.11
CA LYS A 243 -9.69 -14.30 11.23
C LYS A 243 -8.47 -14.30 12.18
N LYS A 244 -7.70 -15.39 12.22
CA LYS A 244 -6.44 -15.47 13.00
C LYS A 244 -5.36 -14.50 12.50
N LYS A 245 -5.46 -14.04 11.23
CA LYS A 245 -4.56 -13.05 10.65
C LYS A 245 -5.06 -11.62 10.89
N LEU A 246 -6.24 -11.41 11.48
CA LEU A 246 -6.85 -10.09 11.66
C LEU A 246 -6.59 -9.55 13.06
N LEU A 247 -5.92 -8.40 13.12
CA LEU A 247 -5.69 -7.60 14.32
C LEU A 247 -6.56 -6.35 14.27
N SER A 248 -7.36 -6.10 15.32
CA SER A 248 -8.08 -4.84 15.49
C SER A 248 -7.26 -3.89 16.36
N VAL A 249 -6.99 -2.69 15.84
CA VAL A 249 -6.29 -1.62 16.56
C VAL A 249 -7.22 -0.43 16.70
N LYS A 250 -7.35 0.08 17.93
CA LYS A 250 -8.17 1.27 18.22
C LYS A 250 -7.42 2.54 17.88
N ILE A 251 -8.13 3.45 17.22
CA ILE A 251 -7.67 4.81 16.92
C ILE A 251 -8.70 5.83 17.41
N GLU A 252 -8.29 7.07 17.52
CA GLU A 252 -9.18 8.18 17.81
C GLU A 252 -10.01 8.58 16.59
N ASP A 253 -11.21 9.17 16.82
CA ASP A 253 -11.97 9.85 15.79
C ASP A 253 -11.40 11.25 15.51
N GLY A 254 -11.78 11.81 14.37
CA GLY A 254 -11.49 13.20 13.98
C GLY A 254 -10.43 13.33 12.89
N ASP A 255 -10.15 14.58 12.53
CA ASP A 255 -9.28 14.92 11.39
C ASP A 255 -7.77 14.86 11.73
N ASN A 256 -7.43 14.66 12.98
CA ASN A 256 -6.03 14.64 13.44
C ASN A 256 -5.79 13.63 14.58
N PRO A 257 -6.05 12.33 14.35
CA PRO A 257 -5.86 11.32 15.39
C PRO A 257 -4.38 11.22 15.82
N ASN A 258 -4.16 10.83 17.07
CA ASN A 258 -2.83 10.49 17.56
C ASN A 258 -2.53 9.00 17.26
N TYR A 259 -1.42 8.75 16.58
CA TYR A 259 -1.03 7.40 16.19
C TYR A 259 0.12 6.81 17.04
N GLU A 260 0.49 7.42 18.16
CA GLU A 260 1.59 6.95 19.02
C GLU A 260 1.31 5.54 19.58
N THR A 261 0.14 5.35 20.22
CA THR A 261 -0.29 4.04 20.72
C THR A 261 -0.44 3.03 19.59
N THR A 262 -1.01 3.45 18.46
CA THR A 262 -1.17 2.61 17.25
C THR A 262 0.19 2.13 16.76
N SER A 263 1.17 3.01 16.66
CA SER A 263 2.53 2.69 16.23
C SER A 263 3.21 1.70 17.16
N SER A 264 3.02 1.84 18.48
CA SER A 264 3.55 0.91 19.49
C SER A 264 2.95 -0.48 19.32
N ILE A 265 1.63 -0.60 19.14
CA ILE A 265 0.95 -1.88 18.91
C ILE A 265 1.45 -2.53 17.62
N ILE A 266 1.57 -1.75 16.54
CA ILE A 266 2.09 -2.26 15.26
C ILE A 266 3.52 -2.76 15.42
N ASN A 267 4.40 -2.03 16.11
CA ASN A 267 5.76 -2.43 16.38
C ASN A 267 5.84 -3.76 17.15
N GLU A 268 5.01 -3.92 18.18
CA GLU A 268 4.92 -5.16 18.96
C GLU A 268 4.49 -6.34 18.10
N GLU A 269 3.44 -6.16 17.28
CA GLU A 269 2.93 -7.24 16.43
C GLU A 269 3.89 -7.58 15.28
N LEU A 270 4.57 -6.60 14.68
CA LEU A 270 5.62 -6.87 13.70
C LEU A 270 6.76 -7.68 14.30
N SER A 271 7.20 -7.30 15.50
CA SER A 271 8.26 -8.01 16.22
C SER A 271 7.86 -9.43 16.61
N LYS A 272 6.63 -9.64 17.05
CA LYS A 272 6.09 -10.94 17.44
C LYS A 272 5.92 -11.91 16.27
N HIS A 273 5.53 -11.40 15.10
CA HIS A 273 5.20 -12.25 13.97
C HIS A 273 6.37 -12.45 13.00
N PHE A 274 7.32 -11.49 12.92
CA PHE A 274 8.29 -11.44 11.83
C PHE A 274 9.74 -11.22 12.26
N ALA A 275 10.02 -10.99 13.56
CA ALA A 275 11.38 -10.80 14.07
C ALA A 275 12.04 -12.09 14.59
#